data_321dc2e662f2a576cbc5b76eea1c0b4d
#
_entry.id   321dc2e662f2a576cbc5b76eea1c0b4d
#
_cell.length_a   1.000
_cell.length_b   1.000
_cell.length_c   1.000
_cell.angle_alpha   90.00
_cell.angle_beta   90.00
_cell.angle_gamma   90.00
#
_symmetry.space_group_name_H-M   'P 1'
#
loop_
_entity.id
_entity.type
_entity.pdbx_description
1 polymer ?
#
loop_
_entity_poly.entity_id
_entity_poly.type
_entity_poly.pdbx_seq_one_letter_code
_entity_poly.pdbx_strand_id
1 'polypeptide(L)'
;RFASSERTLMDVIELGKVDPRTVISLALSRIAQGNTESAVLLVDSNRSILPVSDYALTLALAGRSADAVKILTDAVRTDTATSRIRQNLALAYALDGRWRDARIMASQDMPQERVNERIAEWAQLARPGAYALRVAGLLKVQPDRSDTGQPLRLALSSINAIGFAQADVAPTAAPEFADVSSAPAAAVELAAVGPAPVSDSAGFAAVENYMRVADAAPSQPVYEAPL
;
A
#
# COMPACT_ATOMS: atom_id res chain seq x y z
N ARG A 1 -0.67 -3.62 10.48
CA ARG A 1 -0.01 -2.41 11.04
C ARG A 1 -0.12 -1.23 10.06
N PHE A 2 -1.35 -0.75 9.87
CA PHE A 2 -1.60 0.31 8.87
C PHE A 2 -1.12 1.68 9.34
N ALA A 3 -1.20 2.00 10.63
CA ALA A 3 -0.73 3.28 11.16
C ALA A 3 0.80 3.40 11.10
N SER A 4 1.53 2.33 11.44
CA SER A 4 2.98 2.29 11.27
C SER A 4 3.39 2.40 9.81
N SER A 5 2.69 1.70 8.90
CA SER A 5 2.93 1.74 7.46
C SER A 5 2.70 3.16 6.89
N GLU A 6 1.62 3.83 7.28
CA GLU A 6 1.34 5.20 6.85
C GLU A 6 2.48 6.14 7.18
N ARG A 7 2.96 6.10 8.44
CA ARG A 7 4.06 6.96 8.90
C ARG A 7 5.33 6.74 8.09
N THR A 8 5.74 5.47 7.94
CA THR A 8 6.94 5.12 7.17
C THR A 8 6.84 5.55 5.71
N LEU A 9 5.66 5.40 5.09
CA LEU A 9 5.46 5.80 3.69
C LEU A 9 5.42 7.34 3.53
N MET A 10 4.95 8.06 4.53
CA MET A 10 5.07 9.52 4.56
C MET A 10 6.53 9.96 4.61
N ASP A 11 7.34 9.34 5.46
CA ASP A 11 8.79 9.60 5.53
C ASP A 11 9.47 9.35 4.16
N VAL A 12 9.06 8.29 3.43
CA VAL A 12 9.57 7.99 2.08
C VAL A 12 9.22 9.11 1.09
N ILE A 13 8.01 9.64 1.16
CA ILE A 13 7.58 10.76 0.29
C ILE A 13 8.33 12.04 0.67
N GLU A 14 8.54 12.33 1.95
CA GLU A 14 9.33 13.49 2.43
C GLU A 14 10.79 13.41 1.94
N LEU A 15 11.34 12.22 1.77
CA LEU A 15 12.65 11.98 1.15
C LEU A 15 12.63 12.15 -0.39
N GLY A 16 11.51 12.59 -0.97
CA GLY A 16 11.38 12.85 -2.40
C GLY A 16 11.11 11.62 -3.27
N LYS A 17 10.86 10.44 -2.68
CA LYS A 17 10.52 9.23 -3.43
C LYS A 17 9.01 9.13 -3.64
N VAL A 18 8.54 9.76 -4.69
CA VAL A 18 7.12 9.73 -5.11
C VAL A 18 6.99 8.84 -6.34
N ASP A 19 6.73 7.55 -6.12
CA ASP A 19 6.48 6.57 -7.18
C ASP A 19 5.07 5.97 -7.02
N PRO A 20 4.51 5.32 -8.08
CA PRO A 20 3.17 4.76 -8.05
C PRO A 20 2.93 3.81 -6.87
N ARG A 21 3.91 2.98 -6.54
CA ARG A 21 3.81 1.98 -5.45
C ARG A 21 3.70 2.67 -4.10
N THR A 22 4.56 3.64 -3.82
CA THR A 22 4.55 4.40 -2.57
C THR A 22 3.23 5.14 -2.39
N VAL A 23 2.73 5.81 -3.44
CA VAL A 23 1.46 6.53 -3.42
C VAL A 23 0.28 5.59 -3.13
N ILE A 24 0.18 4.46 -3.84
CA ILE A 24 -0.90 3.49 -3.64
C ILE A 24 -0.83 2.85 -2.24
N SER A 25 0.36 2.48 -1.78
CA SER A 25 0.54 1.87 -0.45
C SER A 25 0.14 2.83 0.67
N LEU A 26 0.49 4.12 0.54
CA LEU A 26 0.07 5.16 1.49
C LEU A 26 -1.45 5.37 1.44
N ALA A 27 -2.05 5.42 0.26
CA ALA A 27 -3.49 5.54 0.11
C ALA A 27 -4.22 4.34 0.74
N LEU A 28 -3.76 3.10 0.50
CA LEU A 28 -4.33 1.90 1.13
C LEU A 28 -4.20 1.93 2.65
N SER A 29 -3.05 2.38 3.19
CA SER A 29 -2.86 2.52 4.63
C SER A 29 -3.84 3.51 5.25
N ARG A 30 -4.12 4.63 4.57
CA ARG A 30 -5.13 5.62 4.97
C ARG A 30 -6.56 5.07 4.89
N ILE A 31 -6.89 4.38 3.79
CA ILE A 31 -8.21 3.73 3.63
C ILE A 31 -8.46 2.75 4.76
N ALA A 32 -7.48 1.90 5.08
CA ALA A 32 -7.61 0.91 6.15
C ALA A 32 -7.92 1.51 7.52
N GLN A 33 -7.48 2.75 7.75
CA GLN A 33 -7.74 3.52 8.97
C GLN A 33 -9.04 4.34 8.90
N GLY A 34 -9.77 4.31 7.78
CA GLY A 34 -10.98 5.09 7.55
C GLY A 34 -10.74 6.51 7.03
N ASN A 35 -9.47 6.91 6.81
CA ASN A 35 -9.10 8.23 6.28
C ASN A 35 -9.28 8.28 4.75
N THR A 36 -10.49 7.97 4.27
CA THR A 36 -10.76 7.76 2.84
C THR A 36 -10.62 9.04 2.02
N GLU A 37 -11.03 10.19 2.55
CA GLU A 37 -10.89 11.46 1.83
C GLU A 37 -9.44 11.83 1.57
N SER A 38 -8.57 11.70 2.59
CA SER A 38 -7.15 11.97 2.44
C SER A 38 -6.45 10.99 1.48
N ALA A 39 -6.94 9.74 1.41
CA ALA A 39 -6.46 8.77 0.44
C ALA A 39 -6.87 9.15 -1.00
N VAL A 40 -8.13 9.58 -1.20
CA VAL A 40 -8.62 10.04 -2.51
C VAL A 40 -7.83 11.27 -2.98
N LEU A 41 -7.67 12.27 -2.12
CA LEU A 41 -6.89 13.47 -2.46
C LEU A 41 -5.44 13.12 -2.85
N LEU A 42 -4.82 12.15 -2.17
CA LEU A 42 -3.47 11.70 -2.48
C LEU A 42 -3.38 11.09 -3.88
N VAL A 43 -4.30 10.18 -4.23
CA VAL A 43 -4.26 9.53 -5.56
C VAL A 43 -4.70 10.48 -6.67
N ASP A 44 -5.61 11.42 -6.41
CA ASP A 44 -6.01 12.46 -7.36
C ASP A 44 -4.85 13.39 -7.70
N SER A 45 -4.10 13.83 -6.69
CA SER A 45 -2.92 14.69 -6.86
C SER A 45 -1.78 14.01 -7.62
N ASN A 46 -1.73 12.68 -7.60
CA ASN A 46 -0.69 11.89 -8.25
C ASN A 46 -1.21 11.09 -9.47
N ARG A 47 -2.40 11.42 -9.98
CA ARG A 47 -3.07 10.65 -11.03
C ARG A 47 -2.22 10.42 -12.27
N SER A 48 -1.38 11.37 -12.64
CA SER A 48 -0.56 11.32 -13.87
C SER A 48 0.48 10.21 -13.88
N ILE A 49 0.93 9.77 -12.69
CA ILE A 49 1.91 8.69 -12.55
C ILE A 49 1.26 7.33 -12.26
N LEU A 50 -0.03 7.29 -11.91
CA LEU A 50 -0.70 6.06 -11.50
C LEU A 50 -1.31 5.31 -12.69
N PRO A 51 -1.12 3.98 -12.76
CA PRO A 51 -1.89 3.14 -13.68
C PRO A 51 -3.39 3.32 -13.43
N VAL A 52 -4.18 3.39 -14.51
CA VAL A 52 -5.64 3.60 -14.44
C VAL A 52 -6.33 2.54 -13.56
N SER A 53 -5.89 1.28 -13.68
CA SER A 53 -6.42 0.17 -12.89
C SER A 53 -6.24 0.36 -11.39
N ASP A 54 -5.08 0.87 -10.97
CA ASP A 54 -4.71 1.02 -9.56
C ASP A 54 -5.36 2.24 -8.93
N TYR A 55 -5.39 3.34 -9.69
CA TYR A 55 -6.12 4.53 -9.31
C TYR A 55 -7.61 4.22 -9.08
N ALA A 56 -8.26 3.58 -10.05
CA ALA A 56 -9.69 3.27 -9.95
C ALA A 56 -9.98 2.24 -8.85
N LEU A 57 -9.13 1.22 -8.67
CA LEU A 57 -9.26 0.28 -7.56
C LEU A 57 -9.17 0.98 -6.21
N THR A 58 -8.24 1.91 -6.06
CA THR A 58 -8.08 2.70 -4.82
C THR A 58 -9.32 3.54 -4.53
N LEU A 59 -9.93 4.17 -5.55
CA LEU A 59 -11.21 4.87 -5.41
C LEU A 59 -12.33 3.93 -4.93
N ALA A 60 -12.45 2.73 -5.52
CA ALA A 60 -13.45 1.74 -5.11
C ALA A 60 -13.31 1.35 -3.64
N LEU A 61 -12.08 1.07 -3.20
CA LEU A 61 -11.77 0.71 -1.80
C LEU A 61 -12.04 1.86 -0.83
N ALA A 62 -11.83 3.11 -1.26
CA ALA A 62 -12.13 4.32 -0.49
C ALA A 62 -13.65 4.63 -0.40
N GLY A 63 -14.50 3.84 -1.09
CA GLY A 63 -15.95 4.05 -1.09
C GLY A 63 -16.47 4.89 -2.28
N ARG A 64 -15.59 5.28 -3.23
CA ARG A 64 -15.94 5.96 -4.49
C ARG A 64 -16.16 4.91 -5.60
N SER A 65 -16.94 3.87 -5.31
CA SER A 65 -17.16 2.71 -6.20
C SER A 65 -17.81 3.11 -7.52
N ALA A 66 -18.77 4.03 -7.52
CA ALA A 66 -19.42 4.52 -8.74
C ALA A 66 -18.44 5.21 -9.71
N ASP A 67 -17.49 5.99 -9.18
CA ASP A 67 -16.46 6.64 -10.00
C ASP A 67 -15.48 5.61 -10.56
N ALA A 68 -15.07 4.64 -9.72
CA ALA A 68 -14.22 3.54 -10.13
C ALA A 68 -14.85 2.71 -11.24
N VAL A 69 -16.15 2.41 -11.14
CA VAL A 69 -16.90 1.68 -12.19
C VAL A 69 -16.85 2.43 -13.51
N LYS A 70 -17.07 3.75 -13.54
CA LYS A 70 -16.99 4.54 -14.76
C LYS A 70 -15.60 4.42 -15.41
N ILE A 71 -14.55 4.67 -14.63
CA ILE A 71 -13.16 4.67 -15.12
C ILE A 71 -12.78 3.28 -15.65
N LEU A 72 -13.10 2.21 -14.90
CA LEU A 72 -12.75 0.86 -15.29
C LEU A 72 -13.61 0.35 -16.46
N THR A 73 -14.87 0.78 -16.57
CA THR A 73 -15.72 0.46 -17.73
C THR A 73 -15.13 1.06 -19.00
N ASP A 74 -14.66 2.29 -18.95
CA ASP A 74 -13.99 2.93 -20.09
C ASP A 74 -12.67 2.21 -20.43
N ALA A 75 -11.90 1.82 -19.41
CA ALA A 75 -10.65 1.07 -19.61
C ALA A 75 -10.87 -0.33 -20.22
N VAL A 76 -11.96 -1.03 -19.89
CA VAL A 76 -12.30 -2.35 -20.47
C VAL A 76 -12.68 -2.25 -21.96
N ARG A 77 -13.16 -1.08 -22.43
CA ARG A 77 -13.52 -0.87 -23.83
C ARG A 77 -12.33 -0.63 -24.75
N THR A 78 -11.16 -0.44 -24.17
CA THR A 78 -9.93 -0.25 -24.94
C THR A 78 -9.30 -1.60 -25.32
N ASP A 79 -8.51 -1.66 -26.37
CA ASP A 79 -7.78 -2.86 -26.82
C ASP A 79 -6.73 -3.34 -25.81
N THR A 80 -6.48 -2.55 -24.76
CA THR A 80 -5.54 -2.88 -23.68
C THR A 80 -6.22 -3.47 -22.45
N ALA A 81 -7.48 -3.91 -22.54
CA ALA A 81 -8.24 -4.52 -21.46
C ALA A 81 -7.59 -5.83 -20.98
N THR A 82 -6.91 -5.77 -19.85
CA THR A 82 -6.30 -6.94 -19.19
C THR A 82 -7.31 -7.62 -18.26
N SER A 83 -7.07 -8.91 -17.91
CA SER A 83 -7.87 -9.59 -16.87
C SER A 83 -7.82 -8.84 -15.54
N ARG A 84 -6.73 -8.17 -15.23
CA ARG A 84 -6.61 -7.29 -14.05
C ARG A 84 -7.63 -6.14 -14.06
N ILE A 85 -7.80 -5.45 -15.17
CA ILE A 85 -8.81 -4.38 -15.31
C ILE A 85 -10.21 -4.94 -15.13
N ARG A 86 -10.52 -6.11 -15.75
CA ARG A 86 -11.83 -6.77 -15.60
C ARG A 86 -12.09 -7.24 -14.16
N GLN A 87 -11.10 -7.80 -13.48
CA GLN A 87 -11.21 -8.22 -12.07
C GLN A 87 -11.41 -7.02 -11.14
N ASN A 88 -10.69 -5.91 -11.37
CA ASN A 88 -10.88 -4.68 -10.62
C ASN A 88 -12.27 -4.10 -10.86
N LEU A 89 -12.78 -4.14 -12.09
CA LEU A 89 -14.15 -3.73 -12.41
C LEU A 89 -15.19 -4.62 -11.73
N ALA A 90 -14.98 -5.93 -11.70
CA ALA A 90 -15.86 -6.87 -11.01
C ALA A 90 -15.93 -6.55 -9.49
N LEU A 91 -14.78 -6.27 -8.86
CA LEU A 91 -14.74 -5.85 -7.47
C LEU A 91 -15.41 -4.48 -7.27
N ALA A 92 -15.17 -3.52 -8.15
CA ALA A 92 -15.80 -2.19 -8.09
C ALA A 92 -17.34 -2.30 -8.20
N TYR A 93 -17.88 -3.16 -9.08
CA TYR A 93 -19.30 -3.47 -9.15
C TYR A 93 -19.82 -4.06 -7.83
N ALA A 94 -19.10 -5.00 -7.23
CA ALA A 94 -19.48 -5.60 -5.96
C ALA A 94 -19.54 -4.56 -4.82
N LEU A 95 -18.54 -3.67 -4.74
CA LEU A 95 -18.50 -2.59 -3.77
C LEU A 95 -19.57 -1.52 -4.01
N ASP A 96 -20.04 -1.39 -5.26
CA ASP A 96 -21.15 -0.51 -5.67
C ASP A 96 -22.52 -1.17 -5.48
N GLY A 97 -22.58 -2.41 -4.97
CA GLY A 97 -23.82 -3.18 -4.78
C GLY A 97 -24.38 -3.81 -6.05
N ARG A 98 -23.69 -3.70 -7.18
CA ARG A 98 -24.08 -4.21 -8.50
C ARG A 98 -23.65 -5.67 -8.68
N TRP A 99 -24.20 -6.56 -7.85
CA TRP A 99 -23.81 -7.97 -7.73
C TRP A 99 -23.94 -8.78 -9.01
N ARG A 100 -24.97 -8.47 -9.83
CA ARG A 100 -25.16 -9.13 -11.13
C ARG A 100 -24.02 -8.81 -12.09
N ASP A 101 -23.67 -7.54 -12.18
CA ASP A 101 -22.60 -7.08 -13.08
C ASP A 101 -21.23 -7.58 -12.59
N ALA A 102 -21.00 -7.57 -11.27
CA ALA A 102 -19.80 -8.15 -10.66
C ALA A 102 -19.63 -9.63 -11.04
N ARG A 103 -20.71 -10.43 -10.96
CA ARG A 103 -20.69 -11.84 -11.33
C ARG A 103 -20.41 -12.04 -12.81
N ILE A 104 -21.08 -11.31 -13.70
CA ILE A 104 -20.89 -11.39 -15.14
C ILE A 104 -19.44 -11.05 -15.51
N MET A 105 -18.88 -9.98 -14.91
CA MET A 105 -17.51 -9.57 -15.18
C MET A 105 -16.50 -10.59 -14.67
N ALA A 106 -16.69 -11.11 -13.45
CA ALA A 106 -15.81 -12.12 -12.87
C ALA A 106 -15.79 -13.43 -13.66
N SER A 107 -16.95 -13.86 -14.22
CA SER A 107 -17.05 -15.09 -14.99
C SER A 107 -16.29 -15.09 -16.32
N GLN A 108 -15.82 -13.94 -16.78
CA GLN A 108 -14.99 -13.86 -17.98
C GLN A 108 -13.58 -14.41 -17.77
N ASP A 109 -13.09 -14.38 -16.52
CA ASP A 109 -11.70 -14.72 -16.21
C ASP A 109 -11.57 -15.94 -15.26
N MET A 110 -12.68 -16.50 -14.77
CA MET A 110 -12.62 -17.61 -13.82
C MET A 110 -13.83 -18.57 -13.91
N PRO A 111 -13.66 -19.86 -13.53
CA PRO A 111 -14.73 -20.84 -13.50
C PRO A 111 -15.85 -20.46 -12.52
N GLN A 112 -17.06 -20.96 -12.76
CA GLN A 112 -18.27 -20.59 -12.01
C GLN A 112 -18.17 -20.86 -10.51
N GLU A 113 -17.51 -21.96 -10.11
CA GLU A 113 -17.30 -22.30 -8.69
C GLU A 113 -16.49 -21.20 -7.98
N ARG A 114 -15.40 -20.74 -8.64
CA ARG A 114 -14.53 -19.68 -8.14
C ARG A 114 -15.24 -18.31 -8.10
N VAL A 115 -16.14 -18.06 -9.06
CA VAL A 115 -16.96 -16.84 -9.07
C VAL A 115 -17.83 -16.75 -7.83
N ASN A 116 -18.51 -17.87 -7.46
CA ASN A 116 -19.38 -17.90 -6.29
C ASN A 116 -18.62 -17.63 -5.00
N GLU A 117 -17.46 -18.26 -4.81
CA GLU A 117 -16.57 -18.01 -3.68
C GLU A 117 -16.13 -16.53 -3.62
N ARG A 118 -15.70 -15.98 -4.75
CA ARG A 118 -15.23 -14.61 -4.84
C ARG A 118 -16.34 -13.59 -4.54
N ILE A 119 -17.55 -13.82 -5.02
CA ILE A 119 -18.72 -12.98 -4.71
C ILE A 119 -19.02 -13.01 -3.21
N ALA A 120 -18.93 -14.17 -2.57
CA ALA A 120 -19.14 -14.31 -1.12
C ALA A 120 -18.06 -13.55 -0.32
N GLU A 121 -16.80 -13.63 -0.73
CA GLU A 121 -15.71 -12.84 -0.17
C GLU A 121 -15.99 -11.33 -0.30
N TRP A 122 -16.35 -10.87 -1.50
CA TRP A 122 -16.63 -9.45 -1.75
C TRP A 122 -17.83 -8.93 -0.97
N ALA A 123 -18.82 -9.77 -0.68
CA ALA A 123 -19.95 -9.40 0.16
C ALA A 123 -19.53 -9.00 1.59
N GLN A 124 -18.47 -9.62 2.12
CA GLN A 124 -17.92 -9.22 3.41
C GLN A 124 -17.21 -7.85 3.32
N LEU A 125 -16.52 -7.60 2.20
CA LEU A 125 -15.78 -6.35 1.96
C LEU A 125 -16.71 -5.17 1.66
N ALA A 126 -17.90 -5.42 1.09
CA ALA A 126 -18.86 -4.38 0.72
C ALA A 126 -19.61 -3.78 1.93
N ARG A 127 -19.48 -4.36 3.12
CA ARG A 127 -20.14 -3.85 4.34
C ARG A 127 -19.73 -2.39 4.61
N PRO A 128 -20.66 -1.52 5.05
CA PRO A 128 -20.31 -0.17 5.48
C PRO A 128 -19.23 -0.17 6.58
N GLY A 129 -18.27 0.73 6.49
CA GLY A 129 -17.20 0.85 7.48
C GLY A 129 -16.14 -0.25 7.44
N ALA A 130 -16.24 -1.23 6.54
CA ALA A 130 -15.30 -2.36 6.45
C ALA A 130 -13.94 -2.02 5.79
N TYR A 131 -13.49 -0.78 5.91
CA TYR A 131 -12.28 -0.30 5.22
C TYR A 131 -11.03 -1.11 5.54
N ALA A 132 -10.77 -1.39 6.83
CA ALA A 132 -9.63 -2.21 7.23
C ALA A 132 -9.71 -3.63 6.64
N LEU A 133 -10.91 -4.22 6.58
CA LEU A 133 -11.13 -5.55 6.00
C LEU A 133 -10.96 -5.54 4.48
N ARG A 134 -11.39 -4.48 3.79
CA ARG A 134 -11.19 -4.32 2.34
C ARG A 134 -9.72 -4.37 1.98
N VAL A 135 -8.93 -3.53 2.65
CA VAL A 135 -7.48 -3.46 2.41
C VAL A 135 -6.78 -4.75 2.86
N ALA A 136 -7.13 -5.28 4.02
CA ALA A 136 -6.56 -6.53 4.54
C ALA A 136 -6.87 -7.73 3.63
N GLY A 137 -8.10 -7.81 3.11
CA GLY A 137 -8.51 -8.85 2.15
C GLY A 137 -7.76 -8.74 0.82
N LEU A 138 -7.55 -7.51 0.32
CA LEU A 138 -6.75 -7.26 -0.87
C LEU A 138 -5.30 -7.69 -0.68
N LEU A 139 -4.68 -7.29 0.44
CA LEU A 139 -3.28 -7.57 0.75
C LEU A 139 -3.06 -8.98 1.32
N LYS A 140 -4.13 -9.72 1.61
CA LYS A 140 -4.09 -11.04 2.30
C LYS A 140 -3.34 -11.00 3.63
N VAL A 141 -3.56 -9.94 4.40
CA VAL A 141 -2.99 -9.73 5.73
C VAL A 141 -4.08 -9.65 6.79
N GLN A 142 -3.69 -9.86 8.05
CA GLN A 142 -4.60 -9.62 9.17
C GLN A 142 -4.35 -8.22 9.76
N PRO A 143 -5.41 -7.40 9.95
CA PRO A 143 -5.27 -6.09 10.56
C PRO A 143 -4.84 -6.23 12.03
N ASP A 144 -3.77 -5.53 12.40
CA ASP A 144 -3.37 -5.39 13.80
C ASP A 144 -4.03 -4.14 14.38
N ARG A 145 -4.99 -4.34 15.29
CA ARG A 145 -5.72 -3.24 15.94
C ARG A 145 -4.94 -2.56 17.07
N SER A 146 -3.84 -3.16 17.51
CA SER A 146 -2.95 -2.58 18.53
C SER A 146 -1.90 -1.64 17.95
N ASP A 147 -1.86 -1.48 16.63
CA ASP A 147 -0.89 -0.63 15.95
C ASP A 147 -1.22 0.86 16.17
N THR A 148 -0.47 1.48 17.06
CA THR A 148 -0.56 2.92 17.39
C THR A 148 0.31 3.80 16.50
N GLY A 149 0.95 3.22 15.50
CA GLY A 149 1.89 3.92 14.61
C GLY A 149 3.35 3.70 14.99
N GLN A 150 4.23 4.20 14.13
CA GLN A 150 5.68 4.13 14.34
C GLN A 150 6.07 4.96 15.56
N PRO A 151 6.97 4.47 16.45
CA PRO A 151 7.50 5.24 17.55
C PRO A 151 8.12 6.57 17.07
N LEU A 152 7.82 7.67 17.77
CA LEU A 152 8.28 9.03 17.38
C LEU A 152 9.79 9.13 17.17
N ARG A 153 10.57 8.34 17.90
CA ARG A 153 12.05 8.29 17.79
C ARG A 153 12.54 7.76 16.43
N LEU A 154 11.67 7.11 15.65
CA LEU A 154 12.01 6.57 14.33
C LEU A 154 11.42 7.44 13.19
N ALA A 155 10.63 8.45 13.50
CA ALA A 155 10.08 9.36 12.50
C ALA A 155 11.12 10.38 12.08
N LEU A 156 11.34 10.54 10.76
CA LEU A 156 12.29 11.52 10.20
C LEU A 156 11.96 12.96 10.63
N SER A 157 10.69 13.31 10.66
CA SER A 157 10.21 14.63 11.09
C SER A 157 10.59 14.98 12.53
N SER A 158 10.71 13.99 13.44
CA SER A 158 11.17 14.25 14.83
C SER A 158 12.68 14.43 14.92
N ILE A 159 13.46 13.87 14.01
CA ILE A 159 14.92 14.08 13.94
C ILE A 159 15.21 15.52 13.53
N ASN A 160 14.48 16.06 12.56
CA ASN A 160 14.63 17.45 12.15
C ASN A 160 14.19 18.44 13.23
N ALA A 161 13.19 18.12 14.04
CA ALA A 161 12.75 18.97 15.17
C ALA A 161 13.73 18.96 16.35
N ILE A 162 14.48 17.87 16.55
CA ILE A 162 15.47 17.75 17.63
C ILE A 162 16.82 18.31 17.18
N GLY A 163 17.14 18.28 15.88
CA GLY A 163 18.42 18.71 15.32
C GLY A 163 18.69 20.21 15.32
N PHE A 164 17.69 21.05 15.63
CA PHE A 164 17.81 22.51 15.67
C PHE A 164 17.38 23.14 17.00
N ALA A 165 17.23 22.38 18.06
CA ALA A 165 17.37 22.95 19.39
C ALA A 165 18.86 23.25 19.59
N GLN A 166 19.30 24.32 18.97
CA GLN A 166 20.61 24.94 19.16
C GLN A 166 20.76 25.19 20.65
N ALA A 167 21.59 24.38 21.30
CA ALA A 167 22.04 24.70 22.61
C ALA A 167 22.77 26.07 22.49
N ASP A 168 22.16 27.10 23.01
CA ASP A 168 22.87 28.34 23.40
C ASP A 168 23.92 27.94 24.43
N VAL A 169 25.07 27.49 23.94
CA VAL A 169 26.26 27.33 24.78
C VAL A 169 26.85 28.72 24.89
N ALA A 170 26.51 29.39 25.99
CA ALA A 170 27.28 30.53 26.45
C ALA A 170 28.78 30.13 26.56
N PRO A 171 29.70 30.97 26.13
CA PRO A 171 31.12 30.62 26.19
C PRO A 171 31.57 30.62 27.66
N THR A 172 31.62 29.42 28.24
CA THR A 172 32.26 29.20 29.54
C THR A 172 33.73 28.94 29.28
N ALA A 173 34.58 29.73 29.99
CA ALA A 173 36.03 29.79 29.91
C ALA A 173 36.70 28.41 29.87
N ALA A 174 37.75 28.33 29.02
CA ALA A 174 38.60 27.16 28.86
C ALA A 174 39.25 26.74 30.19
N PRO A 175 39.25 25.46 30.57
CA PRO A 175 40.19 24.93 31.54
C PRO A 175 41.50 24.55 30.83
N GLU A 176 42.56 25.00 31.48
CA GLU A 176 43.97 24.78 31.21
C GLU A 176 44.31 23.30 31.09
N PHE A 177 44.98 22.90 30.00
CA PHE A 177 45.40 21.53 29.78
C PHE A 177 46.58 21.17 30.67
N ALA A 178 46.35 20.26 31.63
CA ALA A 178 47.44 19.55 32.29
C ALA A 178 47.79 18.29 31.47
N ASP A 179 49.03 18.23 31.08
CA ASP A 179 49.71 17.17 30.37
C ASP A 179 49.71 15.87 31.20
N VAL A 180 49.12 14.80 30.73
CA VAL A 180 49.32 13.42 31.28
C VAL A 180 49.65 12.48 30.15
N SER A 181 50.92 12.21 30.08
CA SER A 181 51.58 11.20 29.28
C SER A 181 51.12 9.77 29.66
N SER A 182 50.86 8.97 28.61
CA SER A 182 51.03 7.52 28.51
C SER A 182 50.24 6.56 29.39
N ALA A 183 49.29 5.84 28.72
CA ALA A 183 49.03 4.41 28.96
C ALA A 183 48.35 3.77 27.72
N PRO A 184 48.52 2.47 27.48
CA PRO A 184 48.42 1.88 26.15
C PRO A 184 47.01 1.56 25.70
N ALA A 185 46.84 1.57 24.36
CA ALA A 185 45.61 1.23 23.66
C ALA A 185 45.18 -0.24 23.95
N ALA A 186 44.00 -0.38 24.56
CA ALA A 186 43.21 -1.59 24.47
C ALA A 186 42.23 -1.42 23.30
N ALA A 187 42.47 -2.18 22.23
CA ALA A 187 41.57 -2.26 21.10
C ALA A 187 40.25 -2.89 21.56
N VAL A 188 39.19 -2.10 21.63
CA VAL A 188 37.83 -2.61 21.75
C VAL A 188 37.36 -2.89 20.33
N GLU A 189 37.37 -4.17 19.99
CA GLU A 189 36.79 -4.70 18.74
C GLU A 189 35.28 -4.43 18.77
N LEU A 190 34.85 -3.46 17.96
CA LEU A 190 33.43 -3.20 17.70
C LEU A 190 32.92 -4.36 16.87
N ALA A 191 32.27 -5.33 17.50
CA ALA A 191 31.49 -6.32 16.79
C ALA A 191 30.43 -5.60 15.95
N ALA A 192 30.58 -5.69 14.64
CA ALA A 192 29.58 -5.21 13.70
C ALA A 192 28.29 -6.01 13.89
N VAL A 193 27.33 -5.44 14.62
CA VAL A 193 25.95 -5.91 14.60
C VAL A 193 25.40 -5.52 13.23
N GLY A 194 25.39 -6.49 12.30
CA GLY A 194 24.75 -6.36 11.02
C GLY A 194 23.26 -6.01 11.24
N PRO A 195 22.67 -5.20 10.35
CA PRO A 195 21.24 -4.90 10.46
C PRO A 195 20.45 -6.19 10.37
N ALA A 196 19.61 -6.43 11.37
CA ALA A 196 18.64 -7.52 11.35
C ALA A 196 17.77 -7.37 10.09
N PRO A 197 17.46 -8.47 9.37
CA PRO A 197 16.60 -8.39 8.19
C PRO A 197 15.23 -7.86 8.62
N VAL A 198 14.90 -6.66 8.19
CA VAL A 198 13.55 -6.11 8.30
C VAL A 198 12.64 -6.90 7.37
N SER A 199 11.83 -7.80 7.94
CA SER A 199 10.87 -8.63 7.21
C SER A 199 9.60 -7.85 6.83
N ASP A 200 9.73 -6.60 6.39
CA ASP A 200 8.60 -5.75 5.95
C ASP A 200 8.31 -5.82 4.45
N SER A 201 9.02 -6.69 3.71
CA SER A 201 8.75 -6.92 2.29
C SER A 201 7.48 -7.73 2.01
N ALA A 202 6.87 -8.34 3.03
CA ALA A 202 5.68 -9.19 2.86
C ALA A 202 4.44 -8.41 2.38
N GLY A 203 4.24 -7.17 2.82
CA GLY A 203 3.13 -6.34 2.40
C GLY A 203 3.24 -5.90 0.93
N PHE A 204 4.44 -5.51 0.50
CA PHE A 204 4.69 -5.14 -0.89
C PHE A 204 4.64 -6.33 -1.83
N ALA A 205 5.19 -7.48 -1.41
CA ALA A 205 5.10 -8.72 -2.17
C ALA A 205 3.64 -9.19 -2.33
N ALA A 206 2.76 -8.92 -1.38
CA ALA A 206 1.33 -9.24 -1.49
C ALA A 206 0.62 -8.38 -2.53
N VAL A 207 0.93 -7.07 -2.62
CA VAL A 207 0.40 -6.19 -3.68
C VAL A 207 0.95 -6.63 -5.05
N GLU A 208 2.25 -6.88 -5.17
CA GLU A 208 2.85 -7.39 -6.41
C GLU A 208 2.29 -8.76 -6.80
N ASN A 209 2.10 -9.65 -5.84
CA ASN A 209 1.58 -10.99 -6.12
C ASN A 209 0.09 -10.96 -6.48
N TYR A 210 -0.72 -10.11 -5.84
CA TYR A 210 -2.09 -9.84 -6.28
C TYR A 210 -2.11 -9.29 -7.70
N MET A 211 -1.23 -8.34 -8.00
CA MET A 211 -1.06 -7.73 -9.29
C MET A 211 -0.56 -8.73 -10.35
N ARG A 212 0.37 -9.62 -9.99
CA ARG A 212 0.94 -10.64 -10.90
C ARG A 212 0.00 -11.82 -11.16
N VAL A 213 -0.76 -12.28 -10.15
CA VAL A 213 -1.76 -13.35 -10.31
C VAL A 213 -2.93 -12.89 -11.20
N ALA A 214 -3.24 -11.58 -11.20
CA ALA A 214 -4.23 -11.02 -12.11
C ALA A 214 -3.77 -11.00 -13.58
N ASP A 215 -2.46 -10.89 -13.84
CA ASP A 215 -1.89 -10.90 -15.19
C ASP A 215 -1.61 -12.32 -15.74
N ALA A 216 -1.52 -13.33 -14.86
CA ALA A 216 -1.38 -14.73 -15.23
C ALA A 216 -2.77 -15.35 -15.56
N ALA A 217 -3.39 -14.88 -16.62
CA ALA A 217 -4.57 -15.55 -17.16
C ALA A 217 -4.16 -16.89 -17.79
N PRO A 218 -4.90 -17.99 -17.55
CA PRO A 218 -4.68 -19.21 -18.31
C PRO A 218 -4.93 -18.90 -19.79
N SER A 219 -3.97 -19.29 -20.63
CA SER A 219 -4.13 -19.29 -22.10
C SER A 219 -5.46 -19.93 -22.45
N GLN A 220 -6.30 -19.24 -23.20
CA GLN A 220 -7.60 -19.76 -23.66
C GLN A 220 -7.41 -21.10 -24.36
N PRO A 221 -8.27 -22.10 -24.11
CA PRO A 221 -8.28 -23.30 -24.93
C PRO A 221 -8.65 -22.89 -26.37
N VAL A 222 -7.77 -23.22 -27.29
CA VAL A 222 -8.05 -23.10 -28.73
C VAL A 222 -9.24 -23.99 -29.05
N TYR A 223 -10.38 -23.40 -29.34
CA TYR A 223 -11.54 -24.12 -29.79
C TYR A 223 -11.31 -24.50 -31.26
N GLU A 224 -10.84 -25.73 -31.53
CA GLU A 224 -10.85 -26.30 -32.84
C GLU A 224 -12.32 -26.62 -33.21
N ALA A 225 -12.85 -25.87 -34.19
CA ALA A 225 -14.17 -26.18 -34.76
C ALA A 225 -14.10 -27.53 -35.49
N PRO A 226 -15.06 -28.46 -35.27
CA PRO A 226 -15.13 -29.68 -36.05
C PRO A 226 -15.49 -29.36 -37.51
N LEU A 227 -14.79 -30.05 -38.44
CA LEU A 227 -15.02 -30.02 -39.88
C LEU A 227 -16.40 -30.62 -40.20
#